data_57e0a51936be913d4f08a043f4a3b3c8
#
_entry.id   57e0a51936be913d4f08a043f4a3b3c8
#
_cell.length_a   1.000
_cell.length_b   1.000
_cell.length_c   1.000
_cell.angle_alpha   90.00
_cell.angle_beta   90.00
_cell.angle_gamma   90.00
#
_symmetry.space_group_name_H-M   'P 1'
#
loop_
_entity.id
_entity.type
_entity.pdbx_description
1 polymer ?
#
loop_
_entity_poly.entity_id
_entity_poly.type
_entity_poly.pdbx_seq_one_letter_code
_entity_poly.pdbx_strand_id
1 'polypeptide(L)'
;MYEEFYGFSERPFQLTPDPAFYFESVTHKKALSYLGYGLNQGEGFIVITGEVGSGKSTLVAHLKQKLDDERLTVGEVVTSALDGEEMIHVAARSFGLDVTGGDKAADLAAIELFLHEEARNGRRTLLIVDEAQNLSIGALEELRMLSNFQLGSHPLLQTLLLGQPEFKQLLAHSDELEQLRQRVIAAHHLEPMQPGEIEPYVMHRLNHVGWNGNPEIDSGIWVKLHKATGGIPRKINQVMTRLLLLGAVEEQAVLETDMLEAVIEEMSGDAAPVE
;
A
#
# COMPACT_ATOMS: atom_id res chain seq x y z
N MET A 1 2.32 0.30 -28.12
CA MET A 1 1.20 -0.05 -29.03
C MET A 1 0.01 0.88 -28.80
N TYR A 2 -0.85 0.71 -27.78
CA TYR A 2 -1.99 1.62 -27.58
C TYR A 2 -1.55 3.01 -27.12
N GLU A 3 -0.40 3.16 -26.46
CA GLU A 3 0.17 4.44 -26.06
C GLU A 3 0.44 5.31 -27.28
N GLU A 4 1.07 4.74 -28.31
CA GLU A 4 1.35 5.45 -29.58
C GLU A 4 0.06 5.77 -30.34
N PHE A 5 -0.89 4.82 -30.35
CA PHE A 5 -2.16 4.99 -31.06
C PHE A 5 -3.00 6.13 -30.49
N TYR A 6 -3.09 6.23 -29.16
CA TYR A 6 -3.84 7.28 -28.49
C TYR A 6 -3.00 8.54 -28.16
N GLY A 7 -1.70 8.51 -28.40
CA GLY A 7 -0.80 9.63 -28.16
C GLY A 7 -0.44 9.84 -26.69
N PHE A 8 -0.42 8.78 -25.88
CA PHE A 8 -0.02 8.86 -24.47
C PHE A 8 1.49 8.90 -24.31
N SER A 9 1.97 9.68 -23.34
CA SER A 9 3.40 9.76 -23.00
C SER A 9 3.93 8.47 -22.34
N GLU A 10 3.05 7.75 -21.64
CA GLU A 10 3.35 6.49 -20.94
C GLU A 10 2.07 5.69 -20.67
N ARG A 11 2.19 4.56 -19.97
CA ARG A 11 1.04 3.69 -19.64
C ARG A 11 0.21 4.29 -18.50
N PRO A 12 -1.07 4.67 -18.74
CA PRO A 12 -1.90 5.29 -17.70
C PRO A 12 -2.25 4.32 -16.56
N PHE A 13 -2.36 3.02 -16.84
CA PHE A 13 -2.85 2.01 -15.90
C PHE A 13 -1.79 0.96 -15.53
N GLN A 14 -0.55 1.41 -15.30
CA GLN A 14 0.51 0.52 -14.83
C GLN A 14 0.18 -0.07 -13.45
N LEU A 15 0.63 -1.30 -13.20
CA LEU A 15 0.36 -2.03 -11.95
C LEU A 15 1.40 -1.72 -10.86
N THR A 16 2.59 -1.28 -11.24
CA THR A 16 3.63 -0.89 -10.30
C THR A 16 3.19 0.37 -9.55
N PRO A 17 3.33 0.39 -8.22
CA PRO A 17 3.04 1.59 -7.44
C PRO A 17 3.90 2.77 -7.90
N ASP A 18 3.25 3.86 -8.28
CA ASP A 18 3.89 5.10 -8.67
C ASP A 18 3.17 6.27 -7.99
N PRO A 19 3.86 7.02 -7.13
CA PRO A 19 3.28 8.16 -6.44
C PRO A 19 2.76 9.27 -7.37
N ALA A 20 3.30 9.38 -8.60
CA ALA A 20 2.86 10.36 -9.59
C ALA A 20 1.41 10.13 -10.03
N PHE A 21 0.96 8.87 -10.01
CA PHE A 21 -0.41 8.47 -10.31
C PHE A 21 -1.31 8.39 -9.07
N TYR A 22 -0.86 8.90 -7.93
CA TYR A 22 -1.67 8.85 -6.71
C TYR A 22 -2.97 9.63 -6.89
N PHE A 23 -4.07 8.95 -6.65
CA PHE A 23 -5.42 9.53 -6.65
C PHE A 23 -5.97 9.53 -5.22
N GLU A 24 -6.32 10.70 -4.71
CA GLU A 24 -6.85 10.85 -3.36
C GLU A 24 -8.35 10.55 -3.32
N SER A 25 -8.70 9.24 -3.30
CA SER A 25 -10.08 8.82 -3.05
C SER A 25 -10.52 9.16 -1.62
N VAL A 26 -11.81 9.07 -1.35
CA VAL A 26 -12.37 9.32 0.00
C VAL A 26 -11.69 8.46 1.06
N THR A 27 -11.49 7.17 0.78
CA THR A 27 -10.84 6.26 1.73
C THR A 27 -9.35 6.56 1.90
N HIS A 28 -8.62 6.93 0.82
CA HIS A 28 -7.22 7.32 0.88
C HIS A 28 -7.02 8.62 1.67
N LYS A 29 -7.90 9.59 1.48
CA LYS A 29 -7.89 10.83 2.25
C LYS A 29 -8.07 10.59 3.75
N LYS A 30 -9.00 9.71 4.12
CA LYS A 30 -9.17 9.28 5.51
C LYS A 30 -7.92 8.57 6.03
N ALA A 31 -7.36 7.64 5.26
CA ALA A 31 -6.14 6.92 5.63
C ALA A 31 -4.96 7.87 5.87
N LEU A 32 -4.75 8.86 4.99
CA LEU A 32 -3.71 9.89 5.21
C LEU A 32 -3.94 10.69 6.47
N SER A 33 -5.19 11.00 6.82
CA SER A 33 -5.51 11.70 8.07
C SER A 33 -5.16 10.86 9.30
N TYR A 34 -5.48 9.56 9.30
CA TYR A 34 -5.11 8.64 10.37
C TYR A 34 -3.59 8.43 10.46
N LEU A 35 -2.92 8.31 9.31
CA LEU A 35 -1.46 8.23 9.24
C LEU A 35 -0.80 9.49 9.80
N GLY A 36 -1.25 10.67 9.39
CA GLY A 36 -0.74 11.95 9.89
C GLY A 36 -0.94 12.10 11.39
N TYR A 37 -2.12 11.74 11.90
CA TYR A 37 -2.39 11.72 13.34
C TYR A 37 -1.44 10.76 14.07
N GLY A 38 -1.36 9.50 13.62
CA GLY A 38 -0.51 8.49 14.24
C GLY A 38 0.97 8.89 14.22
N LEU A 39 1.48 9.38 13.08
CA LEU A 39 2.87 9.83 12.95
C LEU A 39 3.18 11.01 13.88
N ASN A 40 2.23 11.91 14.10
CA ASN A 40 2.42 13.03 15.03
C ASN A 40 2.54 12.57 16.50
N GLN A 41 1.93 11.44 16.87
CA GLN A 41 2.10 10.88 18.22
C GLN A 41 3.53 10.39 18.46
N GLY A 42 4.19 9.86 17.42
CA GLY A 42 5.60 9.45 17.47
C GLY A 42 5.84 8.13 18.21
N GLU A 43 4.80 7.37 18.51
CA GLU A 43 4.87 6.12 19.29
C GLU A 43 3.90 5.06 18.76
N GLY A 44 4.08 3.82 19.22
CA GLY A 44 3.13 2.73 19.00
C GLY A 44 3.00 2.27 17.56
N PHE A 45 1.81 1.77 17.25
CA PHE A 45 1.51 1.16 15.96
C PHE A 45 0.43 1.95 15.20
N ILE A 46 0.66 2.09 13.90
CA ILE A 46 -0.37 2.53 12.95
C ILE A 46 -0.69 1.33 12.07
N VAL A 47 -1.96 1.06 11.83
CA VAL A 47 -2.40 -0.09 11.04
C VAL A 47 -3.25 0.38 9.86
N ILE A 48 -2.82 0.05 8.66
CA ILE A 48 -3.60 0.26 7.43
C ILE A 48 -3.87 -1.09 6.80
N THR A 49 -5.12 -1.42 6.65
CA THR A 49 -5.54 -2.67 6.00
C THR A 49 -6.36 -2.38 4.74
N GLY A 50 -6.53 -3.36 3.90
CA GLY A 50 -7.33 -3.27 2.68
C GLY A 50 -7.09 -4.44 1.75
N GLU A 51 -8.00 -4.63 0.82
CA GLU A 51 -7.92 -5.68 -0.19
C GLU A 51 -6.62 -5.61 -1.00
N VAL A 52 -6.24 -6.72 -1.62
CA VAL A 52 -5.14 -6.76 -2.59
C VAL A 52 -5.44 -5.78 -3.72
N GLY A 53 -4.51 -4.87 -3.97
CA GLY A 53 -4.69 -3.84 -5.01
C GLY A 53 -5.55 -2.65 -4.59
N SER A 54 -5.87 -2.47 -3.31
CA SER A 54 -6.57 -1.29 -2.78
C SER A 54 -5.74 -0.01 -2.79
N GLY A 55 -4.44 -0.08 -3.07
CA GLY A 55 -3.56 1.08 -3.13
C GLY A 55 -2.77 1.36 -1.86
N LYS A 56 -2.62 0.41 -0.93
CA LYS A 56 -1.84 0.57 0.31
C LYS A 56 -0.40 1.02 0.03
N SER A 57 0.31 0.32 -0.84
CA SER A 57 1.72 0.62 -1.16
C SER A 57 1.85 1.97 -1.89
N THR A 58 0.90 2.34 -2.75
CA THR A 58 0.87 3.67 -3.40
C THR A 58 0.61 4.78 -2.39
N LEU A 59 -0.27 4.56 -1.42
CA LEU A 59 -0.54 5.48 -0.31
C LEU A 59 0.73 5.74 0.50
N VAL A 60 1.48 4.68 0.84
CA VAL A 60 2.73 4.80 1.59
C VAL A 60 3.82 5.49 0.77
N ALA A 61 3.95 5.16 -0.52
CA ALA A 61 4.88 5.84 -1.40
C ALA A 61 4.58 7.35 -1.50
N HIS A 62 3.30 7.73 -1.61
CA HIS A 62 2.87 9.12 -1.57
C HIS A 62 3.14 9.79 -0.21
N LEU A 63 2.88 9.08 0.89
CA LEU A 63 3.20 9.58 2.24
C LEU A 63 4.71 9.87 2.36
N LYS A 64 5.56 8.95 1.93
CA LYS A 64 7.02 9.10 2.01
C LYS A 64 7.54 10.34 1.30
N GLN A 65 6.96 10.72 0.16
CA GLN A 65 7.31 11.98 -0.53
C GLN A 65 7.01 13.23 0.28
N LYS A 66 6.11 13.14 1.27
CA LYS A 66 5.72 14.25 2.14
C LYS A 66 6.43 14.26 3.49
N LEU A 67 7.17 13.19 3.81
CA LEU A 67 7.93 13.10 5.04
C LEU A 67 9.23 13.91 4.93
N ASP A 68 9.64 14.46 6.05
CA ASP A 68 10.89 15.19 6.18
C ASP A 68 12.03 14.19 6.48
N ASP A 69 12.79 13.84 5.46
CA ASP A 69 13.92 12.89 5.56
C ASP A 69 15.03 13.35 6.51
N GLU A 70 15.10 14.64 6.81
CA GLU A 70 16.07 15.18 7.79
C GLU A 70 15.65 14.85 9.22
N ARG A 71 14.36 14.62 9.46
CA ARG A 71 13.78 14.42 10.79
C ARG A 71 13.21 13.02 11.03
N LEU A 72 13.07 12.22 10.00
CA LEU A 72 12.48 10.88 10.09
C LEU A 72 13.29 9.87 9.29
N THR A 73 13.88 8.90 9.98
CA THR A 73 14.52 7.75 9.36
C THR A 73 13.51 6.64 9.17
N VAL A 74 13.40 6.13 7.95
CA VAL A 74 12.41 5.10 7.58
C VAL A 74 13.12 3.80 7.20
N GLY A 75 12.78 2.71 7.89
CA GLY A 75 13.08 1.34 7.48
C GLY A 75 11.86 0.70 6.84
N GLU A 76 12.06 -0.11 5.80
CA GLU A 76 10.98 -0.82 5.12
C GLU A 76 11.27 -2.31 5.05
N VAL A 77 10.25 -3.08 5.42
CA VAL A 77 10.25 -4.54 5.34
C VAL A 77 9.05 -4.98 4.54
N VAL A 78 9.31 -5.71 3.44
CA VAL A 78 8.28 -6.44 2.71
C VAL A 78 8.35 -7.88 3.17
N THR A 79 7.31 -8.37 3.82
CA THR A 79 7.34 -9.68 4.47
C THR A 79 6.96 -10.81 3.51
N SER A 80 7.76 -11.88 3.58
CA SER A 80 7.30 -13.24 3.35
C SER A 80 6.95 -13.86 4.71
N ALA A 81 6.76 -15.14 4.82
CA ALA A 81 6.53 -15.78 6.13
C ALA A 81 7.80 -15.63 7.01
N LEU A 82 7.78 -14.69 7.96
CA LEU A 82 8.87 -14.43 8.91
C LEU A 82 8.50 -14.92 10.31
N ASP A 83 9.46 -15.56 10.98
CA ASP A 83 9.37 -15.81 12.42
C ASP A 83 9.91 -14.61 13.25
N GLY A 84 9.94 -14.79 14.58
CA GLY A 84 10.36 -13.70 15.47
C GLY A 84 11.83 -13.31 15.32
N GLU A 85 12.73 -14.28 15.17
CA GLU A 85 14.18 -14.01 15.04
C GLU A 85 14.48 -13.37 13.68
N GLU A 86 13.90 -13.91 12.63
CA GLU A 86 14.00 -13.37 11.28
C GLU A 86 13.47 -11.93 11.21
N MET A 87 12.37 -11.63 11.91
CA MET A 87 11.80 -10.29 11.94
C MET A 87 12.77 -9.26 12.51
N ILE A 88 13.46 -9.58 13.59
CA ILE A 88 14.47 -8.69 14.20
C ILE A 88 15.62 -8.46 13.24
N HIS A 89 16.12 -9.53 12.61
CA HIS A 89 17.21 -9.44 11.64
C HIS A 89 16.87 -8.58 10.44
N VAL A 90 15.69 -8.79 9.85
CA VAL A 90 15.21 -8.02 8.70
C VAL A 90 14.94 -6.55 9.07
N ALA A 91 14.41 -6.28 10.27
CA ALA A 91 14.24 -4.93 10.77
C ALA A 91 15.58 -4.20 10.91
N ALA A 92 16.61 -4.84 11.48
CA ALA A 92 17.96 -4.27 11.57
C ALA A 92 18.51 -3.92 10.18
N ARG A 93 18.41 -4.84 9.22
CA ARG A 93 18.85 -4.61 7.84
C ARG A 93 18.09 -3.50 7.12
N SER A 94 16.81 -3.33 7.41
CA SER A 94 15.98 -2.26 6.80
C SER A 94 16.47 -0.86 7.18
N PHE A 95 17.15 -0.73 8.32
CA PHE A 95 17.82 0.50 8.75
C PHE A 95 19.29 0.60 8.28
N GLY A 96 19.74 -0.33 7.44
CA GLY A 96 21.11 -0.34 6.92
C GLY A 96 22.16 -0.84 7.91
N LEU A 97 21.75 -1.52 8.99
CA LEU A 97 22.68 -2.05 9.97
C LEU A 97 23.39 -3.30 9.42
N ASP A 98 24.72 -3.36 9.64
CA ASP A 98 25.52 -4.51 9.25
C ASP A 98 25.40 -5.60 10.34
N VAL A 99 24.43 -6.48 10.15
CA VAL A 99 24.16 -7.62 11.04
C VAL A 99 24.42 -8.91 10.28
N THR A 100 25.26 -9.77 10.88
CA THR A 100 25.73 -10.98 10.20
C THR A 100 24.76 -12.17 10.29
N GLY A 101 23.66 -12.02 11.07
CA GLY A 101 22.65 -13.05 11.29
C GLY A 101 23.11 -14.17 12.25
N GLY A 102 22.14 -14.77 12.91
CA GLY A 102 22.36 -15.90 13.81
C GLY A 102 22.51 -15.55 15.31
N ASP A 103 22.52 -14.27 15.67
CA ASP A 103 22.47 -13.83 17.07
C ASP A 103 21.45 -12.72 17.26
N LYS A 104 20.24 -13.10 17.65
CA LYS A 104 19.15 -12.17 17.96
C LYS A 104 19.54 -11.09 18.98
N ALA A 105 20.34 -11.44 19.97
CA ALA A 105 20.76 -10.49 21.01
C ALA A 105 21.68 -9.41 20.43
N ALA A 106 22.58 -9.79 19.52
CA ALA A 106 23.45 -8.85 18.82
C ALA A 106 22.63 -7.91 17.90
N ASP A 107 21.65 -8.46 17.17
CA ASP A 107 20.77 -7.68 16.29
C ASP A 107 19.93 -6.67 17.09
N LEU A 108 19.36 -7.10 18.24
CA LEU A 108 18.62 -6.22 19.14
C LEU A 108 19.51 -5.10 19.70
N ALA A 109 20.74 -5.42 20.12
CA ALA A 109 21.67 -4.41 20.62
C ALA A 109 22.07 -3.40 19.52
N ALA A 110 22.25 -3.86 18.29
CA ALA A 110 22.51 -2.98 17.16
C ALA A 110 21.33 -2.04 16.86
N ILE A 111 20.11 -2.56 16.88
CA ILE A 111 18.88 -1.74 16.72
C ILE A 111 18.78 -0.71 17.86
N GLU A 112 18.97 -1.13 19.10
CA GLU A 112 18.87 -0.23 20.25
C GLU A 112 19.87 0.92 20.15
N LEU A 113 21.14 0.61 19.84
CA LEU A 113 22.16 1.62 19.65
C LEU A 113 21.80 2.61 18.53
N PHE A 114 21.37 2.10 17.39
CA PHE A 114 20.92 2.90 16.26
C PHE A 114 19.76 3.83 16.64
N LEU A 115 18.73 3.32 17.30
CA LEU A 115 17.58 4.12 17.71
C LEU A 115 17.97 5.25 18.68
N HIS A 116 18.90 4.98 19.59
CA HIS A 116 19.45 5.99 20.49
C HIS A 116 20.26 7.06 19.76
N GLU A 117 21.03 6.69 18.74
CA GLU A 117 21.79 7.62 17.91
C GLU A 117 20.86 8.52 17.09
N GLU A 118 19.82 7.96 16.46
CA GLU A 118 18.82 8.73 15.72
C GLU A 118 18.13 9.75 16.64
N ALA A 119 17.71 9.32 17.83
CA ALA A 119 17.06 10.21 18.79
C ALA A 119 18.00 11.35 19.27
N ARG A 120 19.30 11.07 19.51
CA ARG A 120 20.29 12.09 19.87
C ARG A 120 20.53 13.08 18.75
N ASN A 121 20.40 12.66 17.50
CA ASN A 121 20.50 13.50 16.32
C ASN A 121 19.18 14.26 16.02
N GLY A 122 18.17 14.14 16.88
CA GLY A 122 16.87 14.78 16.73
C GLY A 122 15.98 14.15 15.66
N ARG A 123 16.30 12.93 15.22
CA ARG A 123 15.50 12.18 14.24
C ARG A 123 14.62 11.14 14.93
N ARG A 124 13.44 10.96 14.39
CA ARG A 124 12.52 9.88 14.76
C ARG A 124 12.75 8.70 13.83
N THR A 125 12.33 7.52 14.25
CA THR A 125 12.46 6.30 13.45
C THR A 125 11.11 5.66 13.23
N LEU A 126 10.80 5.35 11.97
CA LEU A 126 9.60 4.66 11.52
C LEU A 126 9.98 3.35 10.83
N LEU A 127 9.42 2.25 11.28
CA LEU A 127 9.49 0.96 10.59
C LEU A 127 8.18 0.71 9.84
N ILE A 128 8.25 0.56 8.53
CA ILE A 128 7.11 0.19 7.69
C ILE A 128 7.22 -1.31 7.40
N VAL A 129 6.17 -2.05 7.73
CA VAL A 129 6.08 -3.49 7.48
C VAL A 129 4.90 -3.74 6.56
N ASP A 130 5.19 -4.14 5.32
CA ASP A 130 4.16 -4.48 4.33
C ASP A 130 3.82 -5.97 4.38
N GLU A 131 2.62 -6.33 3.95
CA GLU A 131 2.08 -7.71 3.97
C GLU A 131 2.08 -8.35 5.37
N ALA A 132 1.70 -7.58 6.40
CA ALA A 132 1.76 -7.98 7.81
C ALA A 132 0.93 -9.25 8.14
N GLN A 133 -0.04 -9.66 7.30
CA GLN A 133 -0.76 -10.93 7.44
C GLN A 133 0.16 -12.16 7.30
N ASN A 134 1.36 -11.99 6.73
CA ASN A 134 2.34 -13.06 6.57
C ASN A 134 3.22 -13.25 7.82
N LEU A 135 3.15 -12.34 8.80
CA LEU A 135 3.91 -12.44 10.02
C LEU A 135 3.32 -13.48 10.98
N SER A 136 4.20 -14.25 11.62
CA SER A 136 3.81 -15.08 12.75
C SER A 136 3.41 -14.23 13.97
N ILE A 137 2.67 -14.80 14.90
CA ILE A 137 2.38 -14.15 16.19
C ILE A 137 3.71 -13.76 16.88
N GLY A 138 4.71 -14.66 16.85
CA GLY A 138 6.04 -14.38 17.40
C GLY A 138 6.71 -13.16 16.76
N ALA A 139 6.62 -13.00 15.44
CA ALA A 139 7.16 -11.84 14.76
C ALA A 139 6.45 -10.53 15.16
N LEU A 140 5.13 -10.55 15.31
CA LEU A 140 4.35 -9.41 15.79
C LEU A 140 4.70 -9.05 17.25
N GLU A 141 4.94 -10.04 18.10
CA GLU A 141 5.40 -9.82 19.48
C GLU A 141 6.81 -9.22 19.54
N GLU A 142 7.72 -9.62 18.64
CA GLU A 142 9.04 -8.98 18.55
C GLU A 142 8.93 -7.50 18.14
N LEU A 143 8.07 -7.18 17.19
CA LEU A 143 7.78 -5.78 16.83
C LEU A 143 7.23 -5.00 18.03
N ARG A 144 6.35 -5.62 18.82
CA ARG A 144 5.85 -5.02 20.05
C ARG A 144 6.98 -4.79 21.07
N MET A 145 7.90 -5.73 21.19
CA MET A 145 9.08 -5.59 22.08
C MET A 145 10.00 -4.47 21.62
N LEU A 146 10.27 -4.33 20.33
CA LEU A 146 11.03 -3.22 19.77
C LEU A 146 10.40 -1.85 20.10
N SER A 147 9.08 -1.78 20.14
CA SER A 147 8.36 -0.55 20.51
C SER A 147 8.54 -0.13 21.99
N ASN A 148 9.19 -0.97 22.82
CA ASN A 148 9.54 -0.63 24.21
C ASN A 148 10.84 0.15 24.33
N PHE A 149 11.66 0.21 23.28
CA PHE A 149 12.87 1.03 23.33
C PHE A 149 12.52 2.49 23.51
N GLN A 150 13.11 3.12 24.52
CA GLN A 150 12.81 4.51 24.87
C GLN A 150 14.05 5.24 25.39
N LEU A 151 14.05 6.55 25.22
CA LEU A 151 15.02 7.45 25.84
C LEU A 151 14.27 8.34 26.84
N GLY A 152 14.45 8.07 28.14
CA GLY A 152 13.61 8.68 29.17
C GLY A 152 12.15 8.22 29.01
N SER A 153 11.24 9.17 28.77
CA SER A 153 9.82 8.89 28.52
C SER A 153 9.43 8.86 27.03
N HIS A 154 10.42 8.99 26.13
CA HIS A 154 10.15 9.09 24.70
C HIS A 154 10.41 7.76 23.99
N PRO A 155 9.40 7.14 23.37
CA PRO A 155 9.58 5.97 22.52
C PRO A 155 10.51 6.29 21.33
N LEU A 156 11.34 5.32 20.96
CA LEU A 156 12.36 5.50 19.94
C LEU A 156 11.92 4.96 18.56
N LEU A 157 10.96 4.05 18.53
CA LEU A 157 10.49 3.41 17.32
C LEU A 157 8.97 3.48 17.21
N GLN A 158 8.50 3.92 16.06
CA GLN A 158 7.11 3.81 15.63
C GLN A 158 6.99 2.81 14.50
N THR A 159 5.90 2.04 14.44
CA THR A 159 5.72 1.01 13.41
C THR A 159 4.41 1.22 12.66
N LEU A 160 4.50 1.20 11.32
CA LEU A 160 3.35 1.17 10.42
C LEU A 160 3.20 -0.24 9.85
N LEU A 161 2.08 -0.89 10.15
CA LEU A 161 1.73 -2.21 9.64
C LEU A 161 0.72 -2.07 8.49
N LEU A 162 1.08 -2.61 7.33
CA LEU A 162 0.20 -2.69 6.17
C LEU A 162 -0.21 -4.15 5.98
N GLY A 163 -1.50 -4.41 5.86
CA GLY A 163 -1.99 -5.78 5.75
C GLY A 163 -3.26 -5.93 4.92
N GLN A 164 -3.60 -7.17 4.65
CA GLN A 164 -4.84 -7.56 4.01
C GLN A 164 -5.97 -7.67 5.06
N PRO A 165 -7.24 -7.88 4.66
CA PRO A 165 -8.37 -8.00 5.60
C PRO A 165 -8.17 -9.07 6.66
N GLU A 166 -7.44 -10.17 6.35
CA GLU A 166 -7.11 -11.25 7.28
C GLU A 166 -6.28 -10.74 8.45
N PHE A 167 -5.37 -9.80 8.22
CA PHE A 167 -4.59 -9.18 9.29
C PHE A 167 -5.48 -8.36 10.23
N LYS A 168 -6.45 -7.64 9.69
CA LYS A 168 -7.45 -6.92 10.50
C LYS A 168 -8.22 -7.88 11.40
N GLN A 169 -8.64 -9.05 10.86
CA GLN A 169 -9.34 -10.08 11.62
C GLN A 169 -8.44 -10.69 12.71
N LEU A 170 -7.21 -11.04 12.35
CA LEU A 170 -6.22 -11.57 13.28
C LEU A 170 -5.99 -10.60 14.45
N LEU A 171 -5.74 -9.33 14.14
CA LEU A 171 -5.49 -8.31 15.16
C LEU A 171 -6.71 -8.08 16.06
N ALA A 172 -7.92 -8.15 15.51
CA ALA A 172 -9.17 -7.93 16.27
C ALA A 172 -9.51 -9.07 17.25
N HIS A 173 -9.22 -10.33 16.89
CA HIS A 173 -9.76 -11.50 17.57
C HIS A 173 -8.70 -12.36 18.26
N SER A 174 -7.40 -12.18 18.00
CA SER A 174 -6.36 -12.95 18.68
C SER A 174 -6.14 -12.46 20.10
N ASP A 175 -6.29 -13.34 21.08
CA ASP A 175 -5.99 -13.04 22.49
C ASP A 175 -4.47 -12.81 22.68
N GLU A 176 -3.63 -13.50 21.91
CA GLU A 176 -2.16 -13.37 21.96
C GLU A 176 -1.70 -11.98 21.53
N LEU A 177 -2.48 -11.27 20.69
CA LEU A 177 -2.16 -9.93 20.21
C LEU A 177 -2.81 -8.80 21.02
N GLU A 178 -3.40 -9.08 22.18
CA GLU A 178 -4.06 -8.05 22.99
C GLU A 178 -3.11 -6.92 23.37
N GLN A 179 -1.88 -7.22 23.77
CA GLN A 179 -0.90 -6.21 24.14
C GLN A 179 -0.44 -5.34 22.96
N LEU A 180 -0.30 -5.93 21.76
CA LEU A 180 -0.02 -5.18 20.55
C LEU A 180 -1.22 -4.29 20.18
N ARG A 181 -2.42 -4.84 20.23
CA ARG A 181 -3.67 -4.11 19.96
C ARG A 181 -3.83 -2.86 20.85
N GLN A 182 -3.46 -2.95 22.14
CA GLN A 182 -3.48 -1.81 23.07
C GLN A 182 -2.49 -0.70 22.69
N ARG A 183 -1.49 -0.99 21.86
CA ARG A 183 -0.51 -0.02 21.36
C ARG A 183 -0.83 0.54 19.98
N VAL A 184 -1.93 0.12 19.38
CA VAL A 184 -2.41 0.69 18.11
C VAL A 184 -3.01 2.05 18.38
N ILE A 185 -2.38 3.09 17.87
CA ILE A 185 -2.80 4.50 18.06
C ILE A 185 -3.79 4.92 16.98
N ALA A 186 -3.60 4.39 15.76
CA ALA A 186 -4.46 4.69 14.63
C ALA A 186 -4.61 3.44 13.77
N ALA A 187 -5.83 3.19 13.32
CA ALA A 187 -6.13 2.11 12.39
C ALA A 187 -7.16 2.57 11.35
N HIS A 188 -6.94 2.22 10.10
CA HIS A 188 -7.89 2.47 9.03
C HIS A 188 -7.92 1.31 8.04
N HIS A 189 -9.12 1.01 7.54
CA HIS A 189 -9.31 0.05 6.46
C HIS A 189 -9.60 0.79 5.16
N LEU A 190 -8.80 0.53 4.12
CA LEU A 190 -9.03 1.09 2.79
C LEU A 190 -10.22 0.37 2.16
N GLU A 191 -11.34 1.03 2.14
CA GLU A 191 -12.54 0.55 1.45
C GLU A 191 -12.37 0.70 -0.07
N PRO A 192 -13.07 -0.12 -0.87
CA PRO A 192 -13.13 0.09 -2.32
C PRO A 192 -13.65 1.48 -2.68
N MET A 193 -13.26 1.97 -3.85
CA MET A 193 -13.80 3.23 -4.39
C MET A 193 -15.31 3.13 -4.59
N GLN A 194 -15.99 4.23 -4.29
CA GLN A 194 -17.41 4.36 -4.54
C GLN A 194 -17.69 4.52 -6.05
N PRO A 195 -18.91 4.19 -6.53
CA PRO A 195 -19.24 4.31 -7.95
C PRO A 195 -18.91 5.69 -8.56
N GLY A 196 -19.15 6.77 -7.82
CA GLY A 196 -18.86 8.13 -8.26
C GLY A 196 -17.39 8.53 -8.30
N GLU A 197 -16.49 7.66 -7.82
CA GLU A 197 -15.04 7.90 -7.84
C GLU A 197 -14.34 7.25 -9.05
N ILE A 198 -15.03 6.35 -9.77
CA ILE A 198 -14.42 5.58 -10.87
C ILE A 198 -14.02 6.49 -12.03
N GLU A 199 -14.94 7.31 -12.52
CA GLU A 199 -14.64 8.27 -13.58
C GLU A 199 -13.51 9.23 -13.18
N PRO A 200 -13.58 9.96 -12.05
CA PRO A 200 -12.48 10.82 -11.61
C PRO A 200 -11.13 10.09 -11.50
N TYR A 201 -11.12 8.85 -11.03
CA TYR A 201 -9.91 8.03 -10.93
C TYR A 201 -9.31 7.72 -12.30
N VAL A 202 -10.13 7.23 -13.24
CA VAL A 202 -9.68 6.89 -14.60
C VAL A 202 -9.21 8.14 -15.34
N MET A 203 -9.97 9.23 -15.24
CA MET A 203 -9.63 10.51 -15.87
C MET A 203 -8.37 11.13 -15.31
N HIS A 204 -8.13 11.03 -14.00
CA HIS A 204 -6.89 11.46 -13.35
C HIS A 204 -5.67 10.78 -13.97
N ARG A 205 -5.73 9.46 -14.17
CA ARG A 205 -4.64 8.68 -14.74
C ARG A 205 -4.42 8.96 -16.23
N LEU A 206 -5.49 9.10 -17.01
CA LEU A 206 -5.42 9.46 -18.43
C LEU A 206 -4.86 10.87 -18.63
N ASN A 207 -5.30 11.84 -17.85
CA ASN A 207 -4.79 13.21 -17.90
C ASN A 207 -3.30 13.28 -17.56
N HIS A 208 -2.84 12.44 -16.64
CA HIS A 208 -1.42 12.38 -16.26
C HIS A 208 -0.52 12.01 -17.44
N VAL A 209 -0.99 11.18 -18.36
CA VAL A 209 -0.25 10.74 -19.55
C VAL A 209 -0.55 11.56 -20.81
N GLY A 210 -1.19 12.71 -20.65
CA GLY A 210 -1.44 13.64 -21.77
C GLY A 210 -2.68 13.33 -22.60
N TRP A 211 -3.69 12.65 -22.02
CA TRP A 211 -4.96 12.43 -22.70
C TRP A 211 -5.60 13.75 -23.15
N ASN A 212 -6.03 13.81 -24.40
CA ASN A 212 -6.57 15.00 -25.07
C ASN A 212 -7.99 14.81 -25.60
N GLY A 213 -8.72 13.79 -25.10
CA GLY A 213 -10.04 13.40 -25.57
C GLY A 213 -10.03 12.19 -26.50
N ASN A 214 -8.86 11.62 -26.81
CA ASN A 214 -8.72 10.40 -27.60
C ASN A 214 -8.05 9.29 -26.77
N PRO A 215 -8.71 8.14 -26.55
CA PRO A 215 -10.08 7.82 -26.98
C PRO A 215 -11.14 8.60 -26.21
N GLU A 216 -12.28 8.84 -26.82
CA GLU A 216 -13.50 9.21 -26.10
C GLU A 216 -14.00 8.00 -25.31
N ILE A 217 -14.55 8.21 -24.12
CA ILE A 217 -15.03 7.14 -23.26
C ILE A 217 -16.53 7.31 -23.04
N ASP A 218 -17.32 6.31 -23.44
CA ASP A 218 -18.77 6.32 -23.20
C ASP A 218 -19.09 6.35 -21.70
N SER A 219 -19.97 7.23 -21.31
CA SER A 219 -20.37 7.43 -19.91
C SER A 219 -21.02 6.20 -19.27
N GLY A 220 -21.58 5.30 -20.06
CA GLY A 220 -22.15 4.03 -19.58
C GLY A 220 -21.10 3.05 -19.03
N ILE A 221 -19.82 3.27 -19.34
CA ILE A 221 -18.72 2.41 -18.87
C ILE A 221 -18.56 2.45 -17.34
N TRP A 222 -18.73 3.60 -16.71
CA TRP A 222 -18.37 3.80 -15.31
C TRP A 222 -19.09 2.89 -14.34
N VAL A 223 -20.39 2.73 -14.47
CA VAL A 223 -21.21 1.86 -13.62
C VAL A 223 -20.85 0.39 -13.82
N LYS A 224 -20.63 -0.03 -15.05
CA LYS A 224 -20.26 -1.42 -15.37
C LYS A 224 -18.83 -1.73 -14.90
N LEU A 225 -17.90 -0.81 -15.07
CA LEU A 225 -16.53 -0.93 -14.60
C LEU A 225 -16.48 -1.06 -13.06
N HIS A 226 -17.25 -0.24 -12.34
CA HIS A 226 -17.37 -0.39 -10.88
C HIS A 226 -17.90 -1.76 -10.49
N LYS A 227 -19.00 -2.20 -11.14
CA LYS A 227 -19.61 -3.51 -10.84
C LYS A 227 -18.65 -4.68 -11.10
N ALA A 228 -17.87 -4.62 -12.18
CA ALA A 228 -16.93 -5.69 -12.55
C ALA A 228 -15.71 -5.73 -11.64
N THR A 229 -15.25 -4.58 -11.15
CA THR A 229 -14.01 -4.46 -10.39
C THR A 229 -14.21 -4.34 -8.87
N GLY A 230 -15.47 -4.14 -8.44
CA GLY A 230 -15.80 -3.85 -7.05
C GLY A 230 -15.17 -2.56 -6.52
N GLY A 231 -14.75 -1.64 -7.40
CA GLY A 231 -14.08 -0.40 -7.00
C GLY A 231 -12.61 -0.56 -6.56
N ILE A 232 -11.98 -1.72 -6.85
CA ILE A 232 -10.60 -2.00 -6.45
C ILE A 232 -9.64 -1.44 -7.51
N PRO A 233 -8.73 -0.50 -7.17
CA PRO A 233 -7.86 0.19 -8.13
C PRO A 233 -7.07 -0.72 -9.07
N ARG A 234 -6.47 -1.79 -8.55
CA ARG A 234 -5.71 -2.76 -9.36
C ARG A 234 -6.59 -3.42 -10.43
N LYS A 235 -7.81 -3.81 -10.06
CA LYS A 235 -8.75 -4.42 -11.01
C LYS A 235 -9.22 -3.41 -12.06
N ILE A 236 -9.47 -2.17 -11.67
CA ILE A 236 -9.80 -1.08 -12.60
C ILE A 236 -8.66 -0.89 -13.60
N ASN A 237 -7.42 -0.84 -13.13
CA ASN A 237 -6.25 -0.69 -13.99
C ASN A 237 -6.11 -1.85 -14.99
N GLN A 238 -6.34 -3.08 -14.55
CA GLN A 238 -6.27 -4.26 -15.41
C GLN A 238 -7.32 -4.22 -16.52
N VAL A 239 -8.57 -3.92 -16.16
CA VAL A 239 -9.68 -3.83 -17.13
C VAL A 239 -9.44 -2.68 -18.11
N MET A 240 -9.05 -1.50 -17.62
CA MET A 240 -8.80 -0.33 -18.47
C MET A 240 -7.60 -0.53 -19.41
N THR A 241 -6.56 -1.22 -18.96
CA THR A 241 -5.43 -1.59 -19.83
C THR A 241 -5.89 -2.46 -21.00
N ARG A 242 -6.69 -3.49 -20.73
CA ARG A 242 -7.21 -4.38 -21.78
C ARG A 242 -8.20 -3.65 -22.70
N LEU A 243 -9.04 -2.78 -22.15
CA LEU A 243 -9.98 -1.98 -22.94
C LEU A 243 -9.27 -1.02 -23.91
N LEU A 244 -8.22 -0.33 -23.44
CA LEU A 244 -7.37 0.51 -24.31
C LEU A 244 -6.66 -0.31 -25.38
N LEU A 245 -6.18 -1.50 -25.02
CA LEU A 245 -5.53 -2.39 -25.98
C LEU A 245 -6.51 -2.86 -27.06
N LEU A 246 -7.72 -3.30 -26.67
CA LEU A 246 -8.75 -3.72 -27.60
C LEU A 246 -9.14 -2.57 -28.56
N GLY A 247 -9.38 -1.37 -27.99
CA GLY A 247 -9.70 -0.19 -28.79
C GLY A 247 -8.61 0.17 -29.79
N ALA A 248 -7.33 0.05 -29.41
CA ALA A 248 -6.21 0.31 -30.34
C ALA A 248 -6.09 -0.77 -31.42
N VAL A 249 -6.35 -2.04 -31.09
CA VAL A 249 -6.33 -3.15 -32.08
C VAL A 249 -7.47 -3.03 -33.09
N GLU A 250 -8.64 -2.59 -32.66
CA GLU A 250 -9.81 -2.36 -33.50
C GLU A 250 -9.86 -0.96 -34.11
N GLU A 251 -8.81 -0.15 -33.90
CA GLU A 251 -8.68 1.23 -34.38
C GLU A 251 -9.86 2.14 -33.98
N GLN A 252 -10.40 1.91 -32.77
CA GLN A 252 -11.55 2.67 -32.25
C GLN A 252 -11.12 3.97 -31.59
N ALA A 253 -11.75 5.07 -31.96
CA ALA A 253 -11.59 6.37 -31.31
C ALA A 253 -12.53 6.57 -30.11
N VAL A 254 -13.53 5.71 -29.95
CA VAL A 254 -14.49 5.71 -28.83
C VAL A 254 -14.46 4.35 -28.17
N LEU A 255 -14.30 4.34 -26.86
CA LEU A 255 -14.44 3.13 -26.05
C LEU A 255 -15.88 2.99 -25.61
N GLU A 256 -16.58 2.03 -26.16
CA GLU A 256 -18.00 1.79 -25.91
C GLU A 256 -18.22 0.74 -24.83
N THR A 257 -19.44 0.73 -24.29
CA THR A 257 -19.86 -0.20 -23.25
C THR A 257 -19.76 -1.67 -23.68
N ASP A 258 -20.05 -1.99 -24.94
CA ASP A 258 -20.00 -3.36 -25.47
C ASP A 258 -18.57 -3.89 -25.53
N MET A 259 -17.60 -3.04 -25.82
CA MET A 259 -16.17 -3.37 -25.78
C MET A 259 -15.73 -3.70 -24.33
N LEU A 260 -16.22 -2.93 -23.36
CA LEU A 260 -15.96 -3.23 -21.94
C LEU A 260 -16.53 -4.59 -21.53
N GLU A 261 -17.75 -4.91 -21.96
CA GLU A 261 -18.37 -6.21 -21.68
C GLU A 261 -17.56 -7.36 -22.26
N ALA A 262 -17.09 -7.24 -23.51
CA ALA A 262 -16.22 -8.23 -24.14
C ALA A 262 -14.91 -8.44 -23.35
N VAL A 263 -14.27 -7.36 -22.89
CA VAL A 263 -13.06 -7.42 -22.06
C VAL A 263 -13.33 -8.12 -20.71
N ILE A 264 -14.44 -7.81 -20.05
CA ILE A 264 -14.81 -8.43 -18.78
C ILE A 264 -15.07 -9.93 -18.96
N GLU A 265 -15.73 -10.32 -20.04
CA GLU A 265 -16.05 -11.71 -20.35
C GLU A 265 -14.77 -12.52 -20.62
N GLU A 266 -13.85 -11.98 -21.43
CA GLU A 266 -12.53 -12.57 -21.69
C GLU A 266 -11.73 -12.77 -20.38
N MET A 267 -11.64 -11.73 -19.55
CA MET A 267 -10.93 -11.81 -18.27
C MET A 267 -11.53 -12.83 -17.30
N SER A 268 -12.83 -13.02 -17.35
CA SER A 268 -13.53 -14.02 -16.53
C SER A 268 -13.23 -15.44 -17.02
N GLY A 269 -13.11 -15.63 -18.32
CA GLY A 269 -12.71 -16.89 -18.96
C GLY A 269 -11.25 -17.26 -18.64
N ASP A 270 -10.34 -16.30 -18.68
CA ASP A 270 -8.92 -16.49 -18.34
C ASP A 270 -8.71 -16.89 -16.85
N ALA A 271 -9.60 -16.49 -15.96
CA ALA A 271 -9.54 -16.81 -14.54
C ALA A 271 -10.15 -18.18 -14.18
N ALA A 272 -10.81 -18.85 -15.13
CA ALA A 272 -11.32 -20.20 -14.90
C ALA A 272 -10.16 -21.21 -14.86
N PRO A 273 -10.13 -22.13 -13.88
CA PRO A 273 -9.12 -23.20 -13.88
C PRO A 273 -9.26 -24.02 -15.15
N VAL A 274 -8.14 -24.26 -15.84
CA VAL A 274 -8.07 -25.23 -16.93
C VAL A 274 -8.29 -26.60 -16.28
N GLU A 275 -9.41 -27.26 -16.62
CA GLU A 275 -9.71 -28.63 -16.18
C GLU A 275 -8.70 -29.64 -16.70
#